data_7729881fe64ab5a775491d9d778c1dfb
#
_entry.id   7729881fe64ab5a775491d9d778c1dfb
#
_cell.length_a   1.000
_cell.length_b   1.000
_cell.length_c   1.000
_cell.angle_alpha   90.00
_cell.angle_beta   90.00
_cell.angle_gamma   90.00
#
_symmetry.space_group_name_H-M   'P 1'
#
loop_
_entity.id
_entity.type
_entity.pdbx_description
1 polymer ?
#
loop_
_entity_poly.entity_id
_entity_poly.type
_entity_poly.pdbx_seq_one_letter_code
_entity_poly.pdbx_strand_id
1 'polypeptide(L)'
;VNISGGKYMKAYCPYCRKENEYRIEKREVKEFRGIEVNTYENVAVCNGCKNDLYINKIEEENNKRIYGIYREKANIVKPEEIVELRKKYNISQRELTSILGLGKMTINRYERGGVPTKSQSDYIKLLIENENEFIKKSKEAYENNAISIKTYNKIVSRKQEDKCIKEDIQELYKLYINNTLYRKPDIYNGYKIFDLDLVENIISYIASKVNNLTITSVNKYLWFIDILSFNRRGVSITGLTYQNQQFGPTIAEQKYKEISLLDDKYTRNDYEDENGTKTYIVSNKNYDLSKLTNEEINIINDIIKLLKSKKVTDISNMSHQEDGWKKTKRYENISFEYAMKLNFID
;
A
#
# COMPACT_ATOMS: atom_id res chain seq x y z
N VAL A 1 -13.93 33.82 36.45
CA VAL A 1 -14.95 32.88 36.91
C VAL A 1 -14.37 32.15 38.11
N ASN A 2 -14.92 32.44 39.31
CA ASN A 2 -14.56 31.84 40.60
C ASN A 2 -14.74 30.32 40.53
N ILE A 3 -13.69 29.54 40.78
CA ILE A 3 -13.78 28.13 41.17
C ILE A 3 -13.50 28.08 42.67
N SER A 4 -14.56 28.06 43.44
CA SER A 4 -14.61 27.77 44.86
C SER A 4 -14.35 26.28 45.09
N GLY A 5 -13.39 25.97 45.98
CA GLY A 5 -13.08 24.59 46.41
C GLY A 5 -11.55 24.40 46.53
N GLY A 6 -10.89 25.28 47.22
CA GLY A 6 -9.44 25.28 47.35
C GLY A 6 -8.91 24.15 48.22
N LYS A 7 -8.51 23.03 47.61
CA LYS A 7 -7.51 22.16 48.22
C LYS A 7 -6.16 22.88 48.13
N TYR A 8 -5.69 23.45 49.22
CA TYR A 8 -4.36 24.09 49.26
C TYR A 8 -3.31 23.03 48.89
N MET A 9 -2.63 23.24 47.75
CA MET A 9 -1.57 22.36 47.32
C MET A 9 -0.30 22.74 48.06
N LYS A 10 0.33 21.78 48.73
CA LYS A 10 1.59 21.97 49.47
C LYS A 10 2.70 21.15 48.85
N ALA A 11 3.92 21.70 48.85
CA ALA A 11 5.12 21.00 48.42
C ALA A 11 6.35 21.52 49.20
N TYR A 12 7.36 20.69 49.31
CA TYR A 12 8.62 21.09 49.88
C TYR A 12 9.29 22.14 48.97
N CYS A 13 9.58 23.29 49.54
CA CYS A 13 10.32 24.34 48.85
C CYS A 13 11.79 24.28 49.23
N PRO A 14 12.72 23.99 48.31
CA PRO A 14 14.14 23.89 48.61
C PRO A 14 14.76 25.23 49.02
N TYR A 15 14.18 26.34 48.60
CA TYR A 15 14.64 27.70 48.97
C TYR A 15 14.19 28.10 50.37
N CYS A 16 12.94 27.79 50.72
CA CYS A 16 12.43 28.04 52.08
C CYS A 16 12.82 26.95 53.08
N ARG A 17 13.29 25.79 52.61
CA ARG A 17 13.65 24.57 53.37
C ARG A 17 12.51 24.06 54.27
N LYS A 18 11.27 24.19 53.80
CA LYS A 18 10.05 23.71 54.47
C LYS A 18 8.92 23.50 53.49
N GLU A 19 7.88 22.80 53.90
CA GLU A 19 6.63 22.73 53.15
C GLU A 19 5.94 24.09 53.10
N ASN A 20 5.57 24.51 51.91
CA ASN A 20 4.83 25.73 51.65
C ASN A 20 3.68 25.45 50.70
N GLU A 21 2.66 26.28 50.80
CA GLU A 21 1.62 26.34 49.74
C GLU A 21 2.22 26.91 48.47
N TYR A 22 1.71 26.43 47.35
CA TYR A 22 2.07 26.95 46.05
C TYR A 22 0.83 27.23 45.20
N ARG A 23 0.98 28.15 44.25
CA ARG A 23 0.00 28.42 43.20
C ARG A 23 0.53 27.95 41.85
N ILE A 24 -0.37 27.71 40.91
CA ILE A 24 -0.01 27.39 39.53
C ILE A 24 -0.12 28.67 38.69
N GLU A 25 0.94 28.99 37.97
CA GLU A 25 1.00 30.07 36.99
C GLU A 25 1.09 29.44 35.59
N LYS A 26 0.36 30.02 34.62
CA LYS A 26 0.51 29.66 33.22
C LYS A 26 1.51 30.58 32.55
N ARG A 27 2.53 30.02 31.92
CA ARG A 27 3.52 30.73 31.12
C ARG A 27 3.46 30.32 29.67
N GLU A 28 3.55 31.24 28.76
CA GLU A 28 3.52 30.99 27.32
C GLU A 28 4.81 30.28 26.89
N VAL A 29 4.66 29.25 26.03
CA VAL A 29 5.77 28.57 25.37
C VAL A 29 5.56 28.73 23.86
N LYS A 30 6.36 29.58 23.22
CA LYS A 30 6.26 29.88 21.79
C LYS A 30 6.98 28.87 20.93
N GLU A 31 8.14 28.41 21.39
CA GLU A 31 9.03 27.56 20.60
C GLU A 31 9.59 26.42 21.45
N PHE A 32 9.77 25.25 20.79
CA PHE A 32 10.49 24.13 21.38
C PHE A 32 11.39 23.49 20.30
N ARG A 33 12.69 23.44 20.56
CA ARG A 33 13.72 22.90 19.64
C ARG A 33 13.67 23.48 18.22
N GLY A 34 13.47 24.79 18.09
CA GLY A 34 13.41 25.47 16.80
C GLY A 34 12.08 25.36 16.07
N ILE A 35 11.07 24.77 16.69
CA ILE A 35 9.71 24.63 16.14
C ILE A 35 8.74 25.45 16.98
N GLU A 36 7.94 26.27 16.32
CA GLU A 36 6.88 27.04 16.94
C GLU A 36 5.79 26.13 17.49
N VAL A 37 5.55 26.15 18.82
CA VAL A 37 4.56 25.29 19.48
C VAL A 37 3.34 26.04 20.00
N ASN A 38 3.45 27.37 20.23
CA ASN A 38 2.37 28.27 20.64
C ASN A 38 1.41 27.64 21.67
N THR A 39 1.93 27.33 22.85
CA THR A 39 1.20 26.69 23.95
C THR A 39 1.57 27.33 25.27
N TYR A 40 1.27 26.66 26.36
CA TYR A 40 1.61 27.11 27.69
C TYR A 40 2.19 25.98 28.54
N GLU A 41 2.95 26.34 29.56
CA GLU A 41 3.32 25.46 30.66
C GLU A 41 2.69 25.93 31.97
N ASN A 42 2.39 24.99 32.84
CA ASN A 42 1.97 25.26 34.20
C ASN A 42 3.21 25.21 35.07
N VAL A 43 3.46 26.27 35.85
CA VAL A 43 4.58 26.36 36.77
C VAL A 43 4.06 26.49 38.19
N ALA A 44 4.53 25.61 39.08
CA ALA A 44 4.23 25.74 40.51
C ALA A 44 5.12 26.81 41.12
N VAL A 45 4.52 27.83 41.75
CA VAL A 45 5.25 28.96 42.36
C VAL A 45 5.01 28.97 43.86
N CYS A 46 6.09 28.93 44.64
CA CYS A 46 6.03 28.99 46.12
C CYS A 46 5.38 30.28 46.62
N ASN A 47 4.35 30.17 47.45
CA ASN A 47 3.70 31.37 48.02
C ASN A 47 4.61 32.15 48.98
N GLY A 48 5.57 31.47 49.61
CA GLY A 48 6.53 32.10 50.55
C GLY A 48 7.62 32.90 49.87
N CYS A 49 8.43 32.29 49.00
CA CYS A 49 9.61 32.92 48.39
C CYS A 49 9.44 33.28 46.91
N LYS A 50 8.30 32.94 46.29
CA LYS A 50 7.96 33.21 44.88
C LYS A 50 8.87 32.49 43.87
N ASN A 51 9.72 31.56 44.30
CA ASN A 51 10.52 30.73 43.41
C ASN A 51 9.71 29.59 42.82
N ASP A 52 10.11 29.14 41.63
CA ASP A 52 9.52 28.00 40.94
C ASP A 52 9.83 26.69 41.69
N LEU A 53 8.83 25.82 41.76
CA LEU A 53 8.92 24.50 42.37
C LEU A 53 8.77 23.41 41.31
N TYR A 54 9.65 22.43 41.35
CA TYR A 54 9.54 21.24 40.51
C TYR A 54 8.50 20.30 41.10
N ILE A 55 7.40 20.09 40.37
CA ILE A 55 6.34 19.16 40.73
C ILE A 55 6.20 18.18 39.58
N ASN A 56 6.58 16.92 39.81
CA ASN A 56 6.69 15.90 38.76
C ASN A 56 5.42 15.80 37.91
N LYS A 57 4.24 15.78 38.52
CA LYS A 57 2.95 15.67 37.82
C LYS A 57 2.68 16.85 36.89
N ILE A 58 3.04 18.07 37.31
CA ILE A 58 2.90 19.30 36.50
C ILE A 58 3.83 19.23 35.29
N GLU A 59 5.08 18.82 35.54
CA GLU A 59 6.07 18.67 34.47
C GLU A 59 5.71 17.58 33.46
N GLU A 60 5.15 16.44 33.92
CA GLU A 60 4.67 15.40 33.04
C GLU A 60 3.53 15.91 32.15
N GLU A 61 2.59 16.67 32.67
CA GLU A 61 1.50 17.30 31.92
C GLU A 61 2.01 18.34 30.92
N ASN A 62 2.96 19.17 31.28
CA ASN A 62 3.62 20.14 30.41
C ASN A 62 4.34 19.44 29.26
N ASN A 63 5.16 18.45 29.58
CA ASN A 63 5.89 17.66 28.58
C ASN A 63 4.95 16.95 27.61
N LYS A 64 3.89 16.34 28.10
CA LYS A 64 2.89 15.68 27.24
C LYS A 64 2.27 16.66 26.23
N ARG A 65 1.96 17.89 26.67
CA ARG A 65 1.37 18.92 25.83
C ARG A 65 2.37 19.45 24.80
N ILE A 66 3.54 19.90 25.24
CA ILE A 66 4.58 20.51 24.40
C ILE A 66 5.10 19.46 23.38
N TYR A 67 5.41 18.25 23.84
CA TYR A 67 5.94 17.19 22.99
C TYR A 67 4.90 16.66 22.00
N GLY A 68 3.60 16.69 22.36
CA GLY A 68 2.52 16.35 21.43
C GLY A 68 2.50 17.26 20.22
N ILE A 69 2.46 18.59 20.46
CA ILE A 69 2.48 19.60 19.39
C ILE A 69 3.76 19.52 18.56
N TYR A 70 4.92 19.39 19.24
CA TYR A 70 6.20 19.27 18.56
C TYR A 70 6.27 18.04 17.64
N ARG A 71 5.76 16.88 18.07
CA ARG A 71 5.74 15.66 17.25
C ARG A 71 4.94 15.86 15.97
N GLU A 72 3.78 16.47 16.06
CA GLU A 72 2.94 16.74 14.91
C GLU A 72 3.63 17.69 13.92
N LYS A 73 4.10 18.84 14.40
CA LYS A 73 4.69 19.87 13.54
C LYS A 73 6.05 19.47 12.94
N ALA A 74 6.87 18.77 13.69
CA ALA A 74 8.19 18.32 13.24
C ALA A 74 8.16 16.92 12.58
N ASN A 75 6.99 16.32 12.43
CA ASN A 75 6.82 14.95 11.91
C ASN A 75 7.76 13.95 12.60
N ILE A 76 7.71 13.90 13.93
CA ILE A 76 8.52 13.00 14.76
C ILE A 76 7.79 11.67 14.94
N VAL A 77 8.54 10.56 14.93
CA VAL A 77 8.02 9.20 15.19
C VAL A 77 7.27 9.16 16.52
N LYS A 78 6.09 8.53 16.51
CA LYS A 78 5.24 8.40 17.70
C LYS A 78 5.70 7.23 18.57
N PRO A 79 5.47 7.29 19.90
CA PRO A 79 5.78 6.17 20.80
C PRO A 79 5.14 4.85 20.35
N GLU A 80 3.91 4.91 19.87
CA GLU A 80 3.11 3.75 19.42
C GLU A 80 3.76 3.06 18.24
N GLU A 81 4.29 3.81 17.26
CA GLU A 81 4.98 3.28 16.08
C GLU A 81 6.24 2.48 16.46
N ILE A 82 6.97 2.95 17.47
CA ILE A 82 8.16 2.25 18.01
C ILE A 82 7.75 0.94 18.71
N VAL A 83 6.66 0.99 19.49
CA VAL A 83 6.10 -0.20 20.16
C VAL A 83 5.62 -1.23 19.14
N GLU A 84 4.95 -0.79 18.06
CA GLU A 84 4.47 -1.65 16.99
C GLU A 84 5.61 -2.33 16.24
N LEU A 85 6.67 -1.59 15.87
CA LEU A 85 7.88 -2.16 15.27
C LEU A 85 8.46 -3.28 16.14
N ARG A 86 8.59 -3.02 17.44
CA ARG A 86 9.12 -4.01 18.37
C ARG A 86 8.22 -5.23 18.52
N LYS A 87 6.90 -5.03 18.61
CA LYS A 87 5.91 -6.10 18.70
C LYS A 87 5.86 -6.93 17.42
N LYS A 88 5.96 -6.30 16.25
CA LYS A 88 5.99 -6.98 14.95
C LYS A 88 7.02 -8.11 14.92
N TYR A 89 8.22 -7.85 15.45
CA TYR A 89 9.32 -8.83 15.45
C TYR A 89 9.49 -9.58 16.79
N ASN A 90 8.58 -9.38 17.73
CA ASN A 90 8.63 -9.98 19.07
C ASN A 90 9.99 -9.78 19.77
N ILE A 91 10.50 -8.55 19.75
CA ILE A 91 11.77 -8.15 20.36
C ILE A 91 11.54 -7.19 21.54
N SER A 92 12.46 -7.24 22.51
CA SER A 92 12.44 -6.38 23.68
C SER A 92 12.93 -4.96 23.36
N GLN A 93 12.63 -4.01 24.26
CA GLN A 93 13.19 -2.64 24.18
C GLN A 93 14.72 -2.64 24.12
N ARG A 94 15.36 -3.55 24.87
CA ARG A 94 16.82 -3.66 24.91
C ARG A 94 17.37 -4.17 23.57
N GLU A 95 16.73 -5.17 22.98
CA GLU A 95 17.14 -5.72 21.67
C GLU A 95 16.98 -4.66 20.58
N LEU A 96 15.83 -3.93 20.56
CA LEU A 96 15.63 -2.84 19.59
C LEU A 96 16.66 -1.73 19.80
N THR A 97 16.96 -1.35 21.04
CA THR A 97 18.00 -0.36 21.37
C THR A 97 19.37 -0.78 20.80
N SER A 98 19.72 -2.06 20.93
CA SER A 98 20.99 -2.63 20.42
C SER A 98 21.02 -2.63 18.89
N ILE A 99 19.92 -3.01 18.23
CA ILE A 99 19.80 -2.99 16.76
C ILE A 99 20.00 -1.58 16.22
N LEU A 100 19.40 -0.59 16.87
CA LEU A 100 19.48 0.81 16.45
C LEU A 100 20.83 1.48 16.82
N GLY A 101 21.67 0.82 17.59
CA GLY A 101 22.94 1.40 18.08
C GLY A 101 22.74 2.57 19.03
N LEU A 102 21.65 2.58 19.79
CA LEU A 102 21.31 3.65 20.71
C LEU A 102 21.74 3.35 22.15
N GLY A 103 21.73 4.36 23.02
CA GLY A 103 22.02 4.18 24.44
C GLY A 103 20.95 3.29 25.14
N LYS A 104 21.36 2.50 26.15
CA LYS A 104 20.57 1.42 26.80
C LYS A 104 19.11 1.77 27.15
N MET A 105 18.82 2.99 27.56
CA MET A 105 17.48 3.43 28.01
C MET A 105 16.73 4.26 26.96
N THR A 106 17.30 4.42 25.76
CA THR A 106 16.77 5.38 24.78
C THR A 106 15.39 4.97 24.26
N ILE A 107 15.22 3.70 23.88
CA ILE A 107 13.92 3.20 23.40
C ILE A 107 12.88 3.22 24.52
N ASN A 108 13.23 2.82 25.72
CA ASN A 108 12.33 2.92 26.88
C ASN A 108 11.83 4.37 27.09
N ARG A 109 12.74 5.34 27.00
CA ARG A 109 12.40 6.76 27.11
C ARG A 109 11.46 7.21 25.98
N TYR A 110 11.68 6.77 24.75
CA TYR A 110 10.83 7.14 23.60
C TYR A 110 9.44 6.52 23.70
N GLU A 111 9.33 5.26 24.08
CA GLU A 111 8.05 4.60 24.32
C GLU A 111 7.25 5.24 25.48
N ARG A 112 7.94 5.85 26.45
CA ARG A 112 7.32 6.62 27.54
C ARG A 112 7.01 8.07 27.18
N GLY A 113 7.13 8.46 25.93
CA GLY A 113 6.80 9.80 25.49
C GLY A 113 7.96 10.78 25.40
N GLY A 114 9.20 10.34 25.62
CA GLY A 114 10.39 11.15 25.35
C GLY A 114 10.53 11.43 23.85
N VAL A 115 11.04 12.61 23.50
CA VAL A 115 11.14 13.06 22.11
C VAL A 115 12.54 12.77 21.56
N PRO A 116 12.69 11.98 20.50
CA PRO A 116 13.96 11.81 19.78
C PRO A 116 14.39 13.10 19.08
N THR A 117 15.66 13.18 18.68
CA THR A 117 16.09 14.20 17.72
C THR A 117 15.45 13.93 16.35
N LYS A 118 15.40 14.95 15.48
CA LYS A 118 14.84 14.78 14.12
C LYS A 118 15.54 13.66 13.36
N SER A 119 16.88 13.63 13.38
CA SER A 119 17.67 12.58 12.70
C SER A 119 17.38 11.18 13.24
N GLN A 120 17.25 11.03 14.57
CA GLN A 120 16.89 9.73 15.17
C GLN A 120 15.49 9.30 14.80
N SER A 121 14.54 10.24 14.78
CA SER A 121 13.17 9.99 14.36
C SER A 121 13.10 9.53 12.92
N ASP A 122 13.76 10.25 12.01
CA ASP A 122 13.75 9.94 10.59
C ASP A 122 14.40 8.58 10.32
N TYR A 123 15.47 8.25 11.02
CA TYR A 123 16.11 6.95 10.96
C TYR A 123 15.19 5.83 11.44
N ILE A 124 14.48 6.02 12.57
CA ILE A 124 13.53 5.02 13.08
C ILE A 124 12.38 4.84 12.07
N LYS A 125 11.85 5.93 11.51
CA LYS A 125 10.80 5.87 10.49
C LYS A 125 11.24 5.11 9.24
N LEU A 126 12.44 5.37 8.74
CA LEU A 126 13.02 4.62 7.63
C LEU A 126 13.00 3.10 7.89
N LEU A 127 13.36 2.69 9.11
CA LEU A 127 13.39 1.27 9.48
C LEU A 127 11.99 0.67 9.71
N ILE A 128 10.99 1.48 10.07
CA ILE A 128 9.58 1.08 10.15
C ILE A 128 9.03 0.84 8.74
N GLU A 129 9.32 1.75 7.82
CA GLU A 129 8.80 1.74 6.45
C GLU A 129 9.53 0.73 5.55
N ASN A 130 10.82 0.48 5.82
CA ASN A 130 11.65 -0.40 5.01
C ASN A 130 12.13 -1.64 5.79
N GLU A 131 11.38 -2.72 5.63
CA GLU A 131 11.68 -4.00 6.28
C GLU A 131 13.06 -4.55 5.91
N ASN A 132 13.49 -4.40 4.66
CA ASN A 132 14.81 -4.88 4.22
C ASN A 132 15.94 -4.16 4.94
N GLU A 133 15.82 -2.84 5.14
CA GLU A 133 16.82 -2.06 5.89
C GLU A 133 16.81 -2.44 7.38
N PHE A 134 15.64 -2.73 7.96
CA PHE A 134 15.56 -3.20 9.35
C PHE A 134 16.26 -4.55 9.52
N ILE A 135 16.04 -5.50 8.60
CA ILE A 135 16.70 -6.82 8.62
C ILE A 135 18.21 -6.69 8.41
N LYS A 136 18.64 -5.86 7.46
CA LYS A 136 20.06 -5.57 7.23
C LYS A 136 20.72 -5.00 8.48
N LYS A 137 20.07 -4.04 9.15
CA LYS A 137 20.55 -3.45 10.40
C LYS A 137 20.60 -4.46 11.54
N SER A 138 19.62 -5.35 11.60
CA SER A 138 19.60 -6.45 12.56
C SER A 138 20.72 -7.46 12.32
N LYS A 139 21.07 -7.71 11.05
CA LYS A 139 22.22 -8.55 10.68
C LYS A 139 23.54 -7.93 11.14
N GLU A 140 23.75 -6.64 10.86
CA GLU A 140 24.92 -5.89 11.34
C GLU A 140 25.04 -5.94 12.87
N ALA A 141 23.92 -5.77 13.59
CA ALA A 141 23.89 -5.86 15.05
C ALA A 141 24.24 -7.27 15.56
N TYR A 142 23.82 -8.32 14.86
CA TYR A 142 24.20 -9.69 15.16
C TYR A 142 25.70 -9.93 14.91
N GLU A 143 26.22 -9.54 13.77
CA GLU A 143 27.64 -9.69 13.39
C GLU A 143 28.56 -8.95 14.38
N ASN A 144 28.10 -7.82 14.93
CA ASN A 144 28.80 -7.06 15.97
C ASN A 144 28.53 -7.58 17.40
N ASN A 145 27.89 -8.74 17.59
CA ASN A 145 27.52 -9.31 18.89
C ASN A 145 26.64 -8.39 19.78
N ALA A 146 25.94 -7.44 19.19
CA ALA A 146 25.03 -6.53 19.91
C ALA A 146 23.67 -7.20 20.22
N ILE A 147 23.27 -8.21 19.42
CA ILE A 147 22.09 -9.05 19.66
C ILE A 147 22.45 -10.53 19.50
N SER A 148 21.64 -11.41 20.09
CA SER A 148 21.82 -12.86 20.00
C SER A 148 21.38 -13.42 18.65
N ILE A 149 21.91 -14.59 18.26
CA ILE A 149 21.40 -15.33 17.07
C ILE A 149 19.90 -15.65 17.20
N LYS A 150 19.41 -15.92 18.41
CA LYS A 150 17.98 -16.16 18.66
C LYS A 150 17.14 -14.93 18.30
N THR A 151 17.60 -13.75 18.65
CA THR A 151 16.93 -12.48 18.31
C THR A 151 16.94 -12.24 16.80
N TYR A 152 18.09 -12.44 16.16
CA TYR A 152 18.21 -12.28 14.71
C TYR A 152 17.29 -13.27 13.96
N ASN A 153 17.28 -14.54 14.35
CA ASN A 153 16.41 -15.55 13.74
C ASN A 153 14.91 -15.23 13.89
N LYS A 154 14.47 -14.67 15.01
CA LYS A 154 13.08 -14.20 15.16
C LYS A 154 12.69 -13.14 14.11
N ILE A 155 13.60 -12.22 13.81
CA ILE A 155 13.36 -11.13 12.86
C ILE A 155 13.28 -11.70 11.43
N VAL A 156 14.18 -12.60 11.07
CA VAL A 156 14.21 -13.23 9.74
C VAL A 156 13.02 -14.16 9.52
N SER A 157 12.67 -15.01 10.51
CA SER A 157 11.52 -15.92 10.38
C SER A 157 10.21 -15.18 10.25
N ARG A 158 10.04 -14.02 10.90
CA ARG A 158 8.83 -13.19 10.74
C ARG A 158 8.65 -12.71 9.31
N LYS A 159 9.72 -12.31 8.64
CA LYS A 159 9.66 -11.96 7.21
C LYS A 159 9.26 -13.13 6.34
N GLN A 160 9.78 -14.33 6.63
CA GLN A 160 9.42 -15.54 5.90
C GLN A 160 7.95 -15.91 6.10
N GLU A 161 7.42 -15.80 7.34
CA GLU A 161 6.00 -16.01 7.64
C GLU A 161 5.12 -15.02 6.88
N ASP A 162 5.45 -13.72 6.90
CA ASP A 162 4.69 -12.69 6.19
C ASP A 162 4.71 -12.91 4.67
N LYS A 163 5.82 -13.42 4.12
CA LYS A 163 5.93 -13.79 2.71
C LYS A 163 5.06 -15.01 2.39
N CYS A 164 5.13 -16.06 3.19
CA CYS A 164 4.34 -17.28 3.02
C CYS A 164 2.84 -16.97 3.06
N ILE A 165 2.38 -16.18 4.05
CA ILE A 165 0.98 -15.77 4.15
C ILE A 165 0.52 -14.98 2.91
N LYS A 166 1.36 -14.10 2.36
CA LYS A 166 1.05 -13.38 1.13
C LYS A 166 0.92 -14.32 -0.07
N GLU A 167 1.83 -15.28 -0.21
CA GLU A 167 1.80 -16.29 -1.27
C GLU A 167 0.52 -17.14 -1.17
N ASP A 168 0.16 -17.61 0.03
CA ASP A 168 -1.06 -18.37 0.29
C ASP A 168 -2.33 -17.54 -0.05
N ILE A 169 -2.38 -16.28 0.34
CA ILE A 169 -3.50 -15.39 0.02
C ILE A 169 -3.61 -15.16 -1.50
N GLN A 170 -2.49 -14.99 -2.19
CA GLN A 170 -2.48 -14.84 -3.64
C GLN A 170 -2.98 -16.11 -4.33
N GLU A 171 -2.57 -17.29 -3.86
CA GLU A 171 -3.03 -18.57 -4.41
C GLU A 171 -4.53 -18.78 -4.20
N LEU A 172 -5.04 -18.49 -2.99
CA LEU A 172 -6.47 -18.53 -2.70
C LEU A 172 -7.26 -17.54 -3.56
N TYR A 173 -6.72 -16.36 -3.81
CA TYR A 173 -7.37 -15.37 -4.66
C TYR A 173 -7.38 -15.81 -6.14
N LYS A 174 -6.28 -16.40 -6.63
CA LYS A 174 -6.24 -17.00 -7.98
C LYS A 174 -7.26 -18.10 -8.15
N LEU A 175 -7.41 -18.98 -7.16
CA LEU A 175 -8.45 -20.01 -7.12
C LEU A 175 -9.86 -19.41 -7.16
N TYR A 176 -10.11 -18.36 -6.36
CA TYR A 176 -11.40 -17.66 -6.36
C TYR A 176 -11.72 -17.07 -7.73
N ILE A 177 -10.78 -16.37 -8.36
CA ILE A 177 -10.97 -15.79 -9.70
C ILE A 177 -11.21 -16.86 -10.74
N ASN A 178 -10.41 -17.94 -10.76
CA ASN A 178 -10.61 -19.05 -11.69
C ASN A 178 -12.01 -19.67 -11.53
N ASN A 179 -12.45 -19.92 -10.30
CA ASN A 179 -13.78 -20.49 -10.06
C ASN A 179 -14.91 -19.54 -10.45
N THR A 180 -14.73 -18.23 -10.21
CA THR A 180 -15.75 -17.21 -10.52
C THR A 180 -15.90 -17.02 -12.04
N LEU A 181 -14.79 -17.08 -12.78
CA LEU A 181 -14.80 -16.92 -14.24
C LEU A 181 -14.90 -18.25 -15.00
N TYR A 182 -14.91 -19.36 -14.24
CA TYR A 182 -15.06 -20.68 -14.87
C TYR A 182 -16.40 -20.78 -15.58
N ARG A 183 -16.33 -21.17 -16.84
CA ARG A 183 -17.49 -21.51 -17.68
C ARG A 183 -17.17 -22.73 -18.52
N LYS A 184 -18.12 -23.64 -18.64
CA LYS A 184 -18.00 -24.74 -19.61
C LYS A 184 -17.82 -24.15 -21.01
N PRO A 185 -17.03 -24.79 -21.89
CA PRO A 185 -16.88 -24.35 -23.28
C PRO A 185 -18.21 -24.14 -23.96
N ASP A 186 -18.49 -22.93 -24.39
CA ASP A 186 -19.69 -22.56 -25.17
C ASP A 186 -19.38 -21.37 -26.09
N ILE A 187 -20.40 -20.89 -26.79
CA ILE A 187 -20.27 -19.80 -27.75
C ILE A 187 -19.93 -18.44 -27.07
N TYR A 188 -20.16 -18.27 -25.78
CA TYR A 188 -19.92 -17.02 -25.08
C TYR A 188 -18.51 -16.90 -24.50
N ASN A 189 -17.75 -18.01 -24.42
CA ASN A 189 -16.32 -17.97 -24.06
C ASN A 189 -15.43 -18.47 -25.23
N GLY A 190 -15.99 -18.56 -26.44
CA GLY A 190 -15.29 -19.01 -27.63
C GLY A 190 -14.77 -20.42 -27.52
N TYR A 191 -15.54 -21.32 -26.88
CA TYR A 191 -15.23 -22.74 -26.67
C TYR A 191 -13.91 -23.03 -25.92
N LYS A 192 -13.42 -22.08 -25.15
CA LYS A 192 -12.19 -22.19 -24.34
C LYS A 192 -12.51 -22.11 -22.86
N ILE A 193 -11.86 -22.93 -22.04
CA ILE A 193 -11.92 -22.79 -20.59
C ILE A 193 -10.97 -21.65 -20.17
N PHE A 194 -11.44 -20.76 -19.29
CA PHE A 194 -10.63 -19.67 -18.72
C PHE A 194 -9.45 -20.23 -17.89
N ASP A 195 -8.26 -19.70 -18.13
CA ASP A 195 -7.03 -19.95 -17.36
C ASP A 195 -6.44 -18.60 -16.97
N LEU A 196 -6.51 -18.26 -15.67
CA LEU A 196 -6.03 -16.98 -15.15
C LEU A 196 -4.53 -16.81 -15.40
N ASP A 197 -3.73 -17.84 -15.16
CA ASP A 197 -2.26 -17.78 -15.36
C ASP A 197 -1.92 -17.44 -16.83
N LEU A 198 -2.63 -18.03 -17.77
CA LEU A 198 -2.47 -17.72 -19.19
C LEU A 198 -2.82 -16.24 -19.48
N VAL A 199 -3.94 -15.77 -18.94
CA VAL A 199 -4.40 -14.38 -19.15
C VAL A 199 -3.43 -13.37 -18.53
N GLU A 200 -2.90 -13.62 -17.33
CA GLU A 200 -1.89 -12.80 -16.69
C GLU A 200 -0.60 -12.72 -17.54
N ASN A 201 -0.15 -13.85 -18.10
CA ASN A 201 1.00 -13.90 -19.01
C ASN A 201 0.75 -13.06 -20.27
N ILE A 202 -0.43 -13.15 -20.87
CA ILE A 202 -0.82 -12.35 -22.03
C ILE A 202 -0.85 -10.86 -21.70
N ILE A 203 -1.44 -10.47 -20.54
CA ILE A 203 -1.48 -9.07 -20.10
C ILE A 203 -0.06 -8.53 -19.90
N SER A 204 0.82 -9.28 -19.22
CA SER A 204 2.22 -8.89 -19.01
C SER A 204 2.97 -8.76 -20.33
N TYR A 205 2.74 -9.67 -21.27
CA TYR A 205 3.32 -9.59 -22.62
C TYR A 205 2.86 -8.34 -23.36
N ILE A 206 1.55 -8.05 -23.37
CA ILE A 206 1.02 -6.81 -23.98
C ILE A 206 1.67 -5.58 -23.32
N ALA A 207 1.71 -5.53 -21.98
CA ALA A 207 2.31 -4.42 -21.23
C ALA A 207 3.81 -4.25 -21.51
N SER A 208 4.53 -5.31 -21.89
CA SER A 208 5.93 -5.24 -22.32
C SER A 208 6.13 -4.58 -23.68
N LYS A 209 5.08 -4.48 -24.51
CA LYS A 209 5.10 -3.98 -25.90
C LYS A 209 4.34 -2.67 -26.10
N VAL A 210 3.47 -2.31 -25.15
CA VAL A 210 2.56 -1.17 -25.21
C VAL A 210 2.87 -0.22 -24.06
N ASN A 211 3.34 0.98 -24.38
CA ASN A 211 3.54 2.03 -23.39
C ASN A 211 2.19 2.58 -22.89
N ASN A 212 2.12 2.92 -21.60
CA ASN A 212 0.92 3.51 -20.98
C ASN A 212 -0.35 2.65 -21.15
N LEU A 213 -0.21 1.33 -21.04
CA LEU A 213 -1.34 0.40 -21.11
C LEU A 213 -2.24 0.61 -19.89
N THR A 214 -3.46 1.12 -20.09
CA THR A 214 -4.44 1.29 -18.99
C THR A 214 -5.25 0.00 -18.77
N ILE A 215 -5.81 -0.17 -17.57
CA ILE A 215 -6.75 -1.28 -17.27
C ILE A 215 -7.91 -1.31 -18.29
N THR A 216 -8.43 -0.14 -18.65
CA THR A 216 -9.51 -0.04 -19.65
C THR A 216 -9.04 -0.56 -21.02
N SER A 217 -7.81 -0.25 -21.42
CA SER A 217 -7.24 -0.74 -22.67
C SER A 217 -7.04 -2.25 -22.66
N VAL A 218 -6.60 -2.83 -21.53
CA VAL A 218 -6.42 -4.30 -21.41
C VAL A 218 -7.68 -5.05 -21.86
N ASN A 219 -8.89 -4.62 -21.42
CA ASN A 219 -10.14 -5.23 -21.86
C ASN A 219 -10.30 -5.26 -23.37
N LYS A 220 -9.90 -4.17 -24.04
CA LYS A 220 -10.04 -4.06 -25.51
C LYS A 220 -9.01 -4.94 -26.22
N TYR A 221 -7.77 -4.97 -25.72
CA TYR A 221 -6.76 -5.88 -26.26
C TYR A 221 -7.21 -7.34 -26.19
N LEU A 222 -7.67 -7.79 -25.00
CA LEU A 222 -8.14 -9.16 -24.81
C LEU A 222 -9.35 -9.48 -25.68
N TRP A 223 -10.33 -8.56 -25.76
CA TRP A 223 -11.48 -8.69 -26.67
C TRP A 223 -11.06 -8.89 -28.13
N PHE A 224 -10.22 -8.00 -28.68
CA PHE A 224 -9.79 -8.08 -30.07
C PHE A 224 -8.94 -9.33 -30.35
N ILE A 225 -8.10 -9.75 -29.40
CA ILE A 225 -7.32 -11.00 -29.47
C ILE A 225 -8.27 -12.19 -29.61
N ASP A 226 -9.29 -12.29 -28.75
CA ASP A 226 -10.18 -13.42 -28.71
C ASP A 226 -11.09 -13.50 -29.94
N ILE A 227 -11.66 -12.39 -30.40
CA ILE A 227 -12.51 -12.40 -31.59
C ILE A 227 -11.70 -12.66 -32.89
N LEU A 228 -10.44 -12.16 -32.95
CA LEU A 228 -9.56 -12.49 -34.07
C LEU A 228 -9.18 -13.98 -34.05
N SER A 229 -8.89 -14.53 -32.88
CA SER A 229 -8.63 -15.96 -32.74
C SER A 229 -9.83 -16.81 -33.14
N PHE A 230 -11.01 -16.43 -32.67
CA PHE A 230 -12.23 -17.15 -33.01
C PHE A 230 -12.53 -17.09 -34.53
N ASN A 231 -12.33 -15.93 -35.12
CA ASN A 231 -12.48 -15.77 -36.58
C ASN A 231 -11.56 -16.72 -37.39
N ARG A 232 -10.28 -16.80 -36.98
CA ARG A 232 -9.27 -17.59 -37.71
C ARG A 232 -9.29 -19.09 -37.39
N ARG A 233 -9.66 -19.43 -36.13
CA ARG A 233 -9.45 -20.78 -35.58
C ARG A 233 -10.72 -21.46 -35.05
N GLY A 234 -11.83 -20.72 -34.92
CA GLY A 234 -13.07 -21.21 -34.30
C GLY A 234 -13.00 -21.34 -32.77
N VAL A 235 -11.94 -20.82 -32.14
CA VAL A 235 -11.73 -20.87 -30.66
C VAL A 235 -11.05 -19.60 -30.16
N SER A 236 -11.46 -19.11 -29.00
CA SER A 236 -10.78 -17.98 -28.33
C SER A 236 -9.42 -18.40 -27.74
N ILE A 237 -8.62 -17.45 -27.30
CA ILE A 237 -7.33 -17.70 -26.58
C ILE A 237 -7.54 -17.70 -25.08
N THR A 238 -8.28 -16.74 -24.55
CA THR A 238 -8.36 -16.51 -23.10
C THR A 238 -9.46 -17.30 -22.40
N GLY A 239 -10.52 -17.68 -23.12
CA GLY A 239 -11.72 -18.28 -22.53
C GLY A 239 -12.59 -17.29 -21.75
N LEU A 240 -12.34 -15.99 -21.88
CA LEU A 240 -13.12 -14.93 -21.24
C LEU A 240 -14.49 -14.76 -21.91
N THR A 241 -15.48 -14.41 -21.09
CA THR A 241 -16.80 -13.96 -21.55
C THR A 241 -16.85 -12.44 -21.51
N TYR A 242 -17.40 -11.82 -22.53
CA TYR A 242 -17.50 -10.36 -22.66
C TYR A 242 -18.95 -9.90 -22.65
N GLN A 243 -19.20 -8.77 -21.99
CA GLN A 243 -20.52 -8.12 -21.95
C GLN A 243 -20.52 -6.81 -22.73
N ASN A 244 -21.68 -6.47 -23.31
CA ASN A 244 -21.90 -5.17 -23.88
C ASN A 244 -21.98 -4.10 -22.78
N GLN A 245 -20.99 -3.22 -22.72
CA GLN A 245 -20.92 -2.08 -21.80
C GLN A 245 -20.80 -0.76 -22.54
N GLN A 246 -21.03 0.36 -21.83
CA GLN A 246 -21.09 1.70 -22.42
C GLN A 246 -19.84 2.07 -23.23
N PHE A 247 -18.68 1.67 -22.78
CA PHE A 247 -17.39 1.99 -23.42
C PHE A 247 -16.82 0.82 -24.24
N GLY A 248 -17.72 -0.06 -24.72
CA GLY A 248 -17.39 -1.23 -25.52
C GLY A 248 -17.34 -2.54 -24.74
N PRO A 249 -17.03 -3.66 -25.39
CA PRO A 249 -16.95 -4.97 -24.76
C PRO A 249 -16.03 -4.96 -23.54
N THR A 250 -16.49 -5.55 -22.44
CA THR A 250 -15.77 -5.63 -21.17
C THR A 250 -15.92 -7.04 -20.61
N ILE A 251 -14.91 -7.55 -19.95
CA ILE A 251 -14.97 -8.84 -19.25
C ILE A 251 -16.22 -8.88 -18.37
N ALA A 252 -16.98 -9.98 -18.45
CA ALA A 252 -18.25 -10.16 -17.77
C ALA A 252 -18.14 -9.86 -16.27
N GLU A 253 -19.25 -9.39 -15.67
CA GLU A 253 -19.35 -9.04 -14.26
C GLU A 253 -18.30 -8.01 -13.77
N GLN A 254 -17.71 -7.24 -14.71
CA GLN A 254 -16.66 -6.25 -14.43
C GLN A 254 -15.41 -6.82 -13.72
N LYS A 255 -15.16 -8.11 -13.84
CA LYS A 255 -14.05 -8.83 -13.19
C LYS A 255 -12.65 -8.42 -13.68
N TYR A 256 -12.55 -7.60 -14.72
CA TYR A 256 -11.25 -7.07 -15.18
C TYR A 256 -10.44 -6.33 -14.12
N LYS A 257 -11.12 -5.71 -13.14
CA LYS A 257 -10.44 -5.05 -12.02
C LYS A 257 -9.77 -6.05 -11.09
N GLU A 258 -10.43 -7.18 -10.87
CA GLU A 258 -9.94 -8.25 -10.01
C GLU A 258 -8.75 -8.98 -10.65
N ILE A 259 -8.84 -9.31 -11.95
CA ILE A 259 -7.71 -9.90 -12.70
C ILE A 259 -6.48 -8.99 -12.64
N SER A 260 -6.66 -7.67 -12.71
CA SER A 260 -5.57 -6.72 -12.68
C SER A 260 -4.97 -6.44 -11.28
N LEU A 261 -5.50 -7.05 -10.22
CA LEU A 261 -4.96 -6.91 -8.85
C LEU A 261 -3.76 -7.82 -8.58
N LEU A 262 -3.54 -8.84 -9.41
CA LEU A 262 -2.46 -9.80 -9.22
C LEU A 262 -1.17 -9.23 -9.81
N ASP A 263 -0.13 -9.13 -9.02
CA ASP A 263 1.09 -8.34 -9.31
C ASP A 263 2.38 -9.15 -9.53
N ASP A 264 2.29 -10.47 -9.67
CA ASP A 264 3.47 -11.32 -9.90
C ASP A 264 4.15 -11.05 -11.24
N LYS A 265 3.36 -10.78 -12.29
CA LYS A 265 3.81 -10.63 -13.68
C LYS A 265 3.81 -9.18 -14.16
N TYR A 266 3.06 -8.31 -13.50
CA TYR A 266 2.98 -6.89 -13.80
C TYR A 266 2.67 -6.08 -12.54
N THR A 267 3.07 -4.81 -12.54
CA THR A 267 2.73 -3.84 -11.50
C THR A 267 1.63 -2.92 -11.99
N ARG A 268 0.87 -2.42 -11.02
CA ARG A 268 -0.20 -1.47 -11.22
C ARG A 268 0.18 -0.12 -10.63
N ASN A 269 0.17 0.91 -11.46
CA ASN A 269 0.50 2.28 -11.06
C ASN A 269 -0.75 3.16 -11.22
N ASP A 270 -1.25 3.69 -10.12
CA ASP A 270 -2.38 4.60 -10.09
C ASP A 270 -1.90 6.05 -10.17
N TYR A 271 -2.46 6.83 -11.08
CA TYR A 271 -2.21 8.27 -11.23
C TYR A 271 -3.54 9.01 -11.12
N GLU A 272 -3.58 10.01 -10.25
CA GLU A 272 -4.73 10.89 -10.11
C GLU A 272 -4.52 12.17 -10.93
N ASP A 273 -5.50 12.51 -11.75
CA ASP A 273 -5.58 13.81 -12.47
C ASP A 273 -6.96 14.44 -12.24
N GLU A 274 -7.19 15.64 -12.79
CA GLU A 274 -8.46 16.38 -12.68
C GLU A 274 -9.67 15.61 -13.22
N ASN A 275 -9.45 14.53 -14.01
CA ASN A 275 -10.48 13.69 -14.61
C ASN A 275 -10.67 12.35 -13.86
N GLY A 276 -9.97 12.15 -12.74
CA GLY A 276 -10.04 10.96 -11.89
C GLY A 276 -8.80 10.07 -11.93
N THR A 277 -8.90 8.89 -11.31
CA THR A 277 -7.79 7.95 -11.21
C THR A 277 -7.62 7.15 -12.49
N LYS A 278 -6.42 7.17 -13.07
CA LYS A 278 -5.99 6.30 -14.18
C LYS A 278 -5.02 5.25 -13.68
N THR A 279 -5.33 3.99 -13.92
CA THR A 279 -4.46 2.87 -13.57
C THR A 279 -3.74 2.35 -14.79
N TYR A 280 -2.40 2.34 -14.74
CA TYR A 280 -1.52 1.80 -15.77
C TYR A 280 -0.96 0.45 -15.34
N ILE A 281 -0.85 -0.45 -16.30
CA ILE A 281 -0.24 -1.78 -16.14
C ILE A 281 1.17 -1.73 -16.72
N VAL A 282 2.16 -2.11 -15.91
CA VAL A 282 3.58 -2.17 -16.30
C VAL A 282 4.07 -3.60 -16.13
N SER A 283 4.60 -4.19 -17.19
CA SER A 283 5.13 -5.56 -17.16
C SER A 283 6.39 -5.66 -16.28
N ASN A 284 6.43 -6.67 -15.43
CA ASN A 284 7.64 -7.07 -14.70
C ASN A 284 8.61 -7.88 -15.59
N LYS A 285 8.26 -8.08 -16.88
CA LYS A 285 8.99 -8.92 -17.85
C LYS A 285 9.11 -10.38 -17.44
N ASN A 286 8.33 -10.81 -16.48
CA ASN A 286 8.25 -12.18 -16.00
C ASN A 286 6.98 -12.83 -16.54
N TYR A 287 6.93 -13.07 -17.87
CA TYR A 287 5.82 -13.75 -18.54
C TYR A 287 6.30 -15.03 -19.24
N ASP A 288 5.45 -16.03 -19.24
CA ASP A 288 5.66 -17.29 -19.92
C ASP A 288 4.58 -17.50 -20.97
N LEU A 289 5.00 -17.63 -22.23
CA LEU A 289 4.11 -17.89 -23.38
C LEU A 289 4.15 -19.35 -23.85
N SER A 290 4.78 -20.25 -23.10
CA SER A 290 4.95 -21.66 -23.49
C SER A 290 3.63 -22.42 -23.64
N LYS A 291 2.54 -21.95 -22.99
CA LYS A 291 1.19 -22.50 -23.14
C LYS A 291 0.51 -22.07 -24.44
N LEU A 292 1.06 -21.11 -25.18
CA LEU A 292 0.52 -20.61 -26.44
C LEU A 292 1.22 -21.24 -27.64
N THR A 293 0.45 -21.54 -28.68
CA THR A 293 1.00 -21.90 -29.98
C THR A 293 1.59 -20.70 -30.71
N ASN A 294 2.45 -20.93 -31.69
CA ASN A 294 2.99 -19.86 -32.51
C ASN A 294 1.89 -19.07 -33.25
N GLU A 295 0.81 -19.72 -33.63
CA GLU A 295 -0.33 -19.08 -34.27
C GLU A 295 -1.05 -18.13 -33.30
N GLU A 296 -1.26 -18.54 -32.04
CA GLU A 296 -1.86 -17.70 -31.00
C GLU A 296 -0.96 -16.49 -30.67
N ILE A 297 0.35 -16.68 -30.57
CA ILE A 297 1.32 -15.59 -30.38
C ILE A 297 1.27 -14.60 -31.55
N ASN A 298 1.13 -15.09 -32.80
CA ASN A 298 1.02 -14.22 -33.97
C ASN A 298 -0.27 -13.40 -33.93
N ILE A 299 -1.41 -14.00 -33.54
CA ILE A 299 -2.67 -13.29 -33.34
C ILE A 299 -2.54 -12.18 -32.31
N ILE A 300 -1.92 -12.46 -31.16
CA ILE A 300 -1.65 -11.46 -30.13
C ILE A 300 -0.80 -10.31 -30.67
N ASN A 301 0.26 -10.62 -31.43
CA ASN A 301 1.14 -9.64 -32.03
C ASN A 301 0.44 -8.79 -33.10
N ASP A 302 -0.44 -9.38 -33.92
CA ASP A 302 -1.26 -8.66 -34.89
C ASP A 302 -2.11 -7.58 -34.20
N ILE A 303 -2.78 -7.94 -33.10
CA ILE A 303 -3.59 -7.00 -32.32
C ILE A 303 -2.72 -5.95 -31.64
N ILE A 304 -1.59 -6.33 -31.06
CA ILE A 304 -0.64 -5.34 -30.49
C ILE A 304 -0.21 -4.34 -31.57
N LYS A 305 0.18 -4.80 -32.74
CA LYS A 305 0.58 -3.95 -33.85
C LYS A 305 -0.54 -3.00 -34.30
N LEU A 306 -1.79 -3.50 -34.35
CA LEU A 306 -2.97 -2.76 -34.76
C LEU A 306 -3.31 -1.63 -33.77
N LEU A 307 -3.20 -1.90 -32.44
CA LEU A 307 -3.76 -1.03 -31.41
C LEU A 307 -2.73 -0.14 -30.69
N LYS A 308 -1.43 -0.50 -30.63
CA LYS A 308 -0.41 0.16 -29.80
C LYS A 308 -0.20 1.66 -30.05
N SER A 309 -0.52 2.15 -31.25
CA SER A 309 -0.40 3.56 -31.61
C SER A 309 -1.72 4.33 -31.51
N LYS A 310 -2.82 3.68 -31.19
CA LYS A 310 -4.14 4.29 -31.11
C LYS A 310 -4.45 4.82 -29.71
N LYS A 311 -5.24 5.89 -29.66
CA LYS A 311 -5.78 6.39 -28.38
C LYS A 311 -6.85 5.41 -27.86
N VAL A 312 -7.03 5.40 -26.54
CA VAL A 312 -8.05 4.56 -25.87
C VAL A 312 -9.45 4.79 -26.44
N THR A 313 -9.77 6.05 -26.76
CA THR A 313 -11.04 6.44 -27.39
C THR A 313 -11.22 5.81 -28.77
N ASP A 314 -10.15 5.78 -29.57
CA ASP A 314 -10.20 5.24 -30.92
C ASP A 314 -10.39 3.70 -30.88
N ILE A 315 -9.68 3.05 -29.96
CA ILE A 315 -9.82 1.59 -29.71
C ILE A 315 -11.27 1.29 -29.25
N SER A 316 -11.83 2.09 -28.36
CA SER A 316 -13.23 1.96 -27.94
C SER A 316 -14.19 2.13 -29.11
N ASN A 317 -14.00 3.16 -29.93
CA ASN A 317 -14.81 3.39 -31.14
C ASN A 317 -14.72 2.22 -32.13
N MET A 318 -13.52 1.66 -32.35
CA MET A 318 -13.35 0.45 -33.15
C MET A 318 -14.18 -0.71 -32.59
N SER A 319 -14.14 -0.94 -31.28
CA SER A 319 -14.90 -2.01 -30.65
C SER A 319 -16.42 -1.82 -30.80
N HIS A 320 -16.89 -0.58 -30.88
CA HIS A 320 -18.30 -0.25 -31.14
C HIS A 320 -18.74 -0.50 -32.59
N GLN A 321 -17.79 -0.65 -33.53
CA GLN A 321 -18.13 -0.99 -34.91
C GLN A 321 -18.40 -2.48 -35.11
N GLU A 322 -17.97 -3.32 -34.17
CA GLU A 322 -18.17 -4.76 -34.26
C GLU A 322 -19.63 -5.17 -34.05
N ASP A 323 -20.12 -6.13 -34.87
CA ASP A 323 -21.47 -6.62 -34.79
C ASP A 323 -21.82 -7.21 -33.43
N GLY A 324 -20.86 -7.81 -32.76
CA GLY A 324 -21.03 -8.34 -31.41
C GLY A 324 -21.47 -7.29 -30.43
N TRP A 325 -20.86 -6.08 -30.47
CA TRP A 325 -21.30 -5.00 -29.62
C TRP A 325 -22.63 -4.36 -30.10
N LYS A 326 -22.78 -4.12 -31.40
CA LYS A 326 -23.97 -3.44 -31.95
C LYS A 326 -25.26 -4.24 -31.76
N LYS A 327 -25.19 -5.57 -31.89
CA LYS A 327 -26.37 -6.45 -31.93
C LYS A 327 -26.69 -7.10 -30.58
N THR A 328 -25.77 -7.04 -29.60
CA THR A 328 -26.03 -7.52 -28.24
C THR A 328 -26.67 -6.43 -27.42
N LYS A 329 -27.70 -6.74 -26.63
CA LYS A 329 -28.30 -5.77 -25.71
C LYS A 329 -27.32 -5.42 -24.59
N ARG A 330 -27.48 -4.21 -24.04
CA ARG A 330 -26.65 -3.73 -22.96
C ARG A 330 -26.70 -4.68 -21.75
N TYR A 331 -25.52 -4.94 -21.17
CA TYR A 331 -25.28 -5.88 -20.06
C TYR A 331 -25.47 -7.37 -20.39
N GLU A 332 -25.83 -7.72 -21.60
CA GLU A 332 -25.87 -9.14 -22.04
C GLU A 332 -24.49 -9.59 -22.51
N ASN A 333 -24.25 -10.91 -22.40
CA ASN A 333 -23.03 -11.54 -22.91
C ASN A 333 -23.00 -11.52 -24.43
N ILE A 334 -21.86 -11.18 -24.99
CA ILE A 334 -21.63 -11.10 -26.42
C ILE A 334 -21.29 -12.51 -26.93
N SER A 335 -22.07 -13.00 -27.91
CA SER A 335 -21.78 -14.29 -28.57
C SER A 335 -20.61 -14.17 -29.55
N PHE A 336 -19.69 -15.12 -29.50
CA PHE A 336 -18.58 -15.22 -30.46
C PHE A 336 -19.03 -15.55 -31.90
N GLU A 337 -20.30 -15.92 -32.13
CA GLU A 337 -20.81 -16.08 -33.48
C GLU A 337 -20.65 -14.81 -34.34
N TYR A 338 -20.73 -13.63 -33.72
CA TYR A 338 -20.49 -12.36 -34.39
C TYR A 338 -19.03 -12.19 -34.87
N ALA A 339 -18.08 -12.92 -34.31
CA ALA A 339 -16.69 -12.89 -34.74
C ALA A 339 -16.44 -13.64 -36.07
N MET A 340 -17.43 -14.33 -36.60
CA MET A 340 -17.31 -14.91 -37.95
C MET A 340 -17.12 -13.83 -39.02
N LYS A 341 -17.56 -12.60 -38.77
CA LYS A 341 -17.30 -11.42 -39.60
C LYS A 341 -16.77 -10.30 -38.73
N LEU A 342 -15.56 -9.85 -38.96
CA LEU A 342 -14.93 -8.75 -38.26
C LEU A 342 -14.93 -7.47 -39.12
N ASN A 343 -15.20 -6.33 -38.51
CA ASN A 343 -15.23 -5.04 -39.18
C ASN A 343 -13.93 -4.23 -39.05
N PHE A 344 -12.97 -4.71 -38.26
CA PHE A 344 -11.68 -4.03 -38.05
C PHE A 344 -10.53 -4.61 -38.87
N ILE A 345 -10.78 -5.69 -39.60
CA ILE A 345 -9.87 -6.28 -40.59
C ILE A 345 -10.58 -6.30 -41.96
N ASP A 346 -9.85 -5.88 -42.98
CA ASP A 346 -10.31 -5.94 -44.38
C ASP A 346 -10.29 -7.38 -44.93
#